data_1fedf626e044efe2fdaed382c880e2eb
#
_entry.id   1fedf626e044efe2fdaed382c880e2eb
#
_cell.length_a   1.000
_cell.length_b   1.000
_cell.length_c   1.000
_cell.angle_alpha   90.00
_cell.angle_beta   90.00
_cell.angle_gamma   90.00
#
_symmetry.space_group_name_H-M   'P 1'
#
loop_
_entity.id
_entity.type
_entity.pdbx_description
1 polymer ?
#
loop_
_entity_poly.entity_id
_entity_poly.type
_entity_poly.pdbx_seq_one_letter_code
_entity_poly.pdbx_strand_id
1 'polypeptide(L)'
;SESDIPRDIADVLGASHSARINTLVEDMISNTQNTGVLSMHQEVSDAMGALRTFMFERVYTNPVAKGEEAKAKDIMRKLFDYYYSHPDKLPADFIPQLDFDGISRTICDYIAGMTDKYAIYTYSEIFIPTAWQVR
;
A
#
# COMPACT_ATOMS: atom_id res chain seq x y z
N SER A 1 7.17 -4.98 -15.93
CA SER A 1 6.71 -4.19 -17.10
C SER A 1 5.29 -4.61 -17.49
N GLU A 2 4.52 -3.74 -18.16
CA GLU A 2 3.19 -4.11 -18.70
C GLU A 2 3.29 -5.25 -19.72
N SER A 3 4.41 -5.36 -20.41
CA SER A 3 4.71 -6.44 -21.38
C SER A 3 4.91 -7.83 -20.74
N ASP A 4 5.06 -7.90 -19.42
CA ASP A 4 5.29 -9.16 -18.72
C ASP A 4 3.97 -9.88 -18.37
N ILE A 5 2.85 -9.19 -18.51
CA ILE A 5 1.52 -9.76 -18.25
C ILE A 5 1.19 -10.80 -19.34
N PRO A 6 0.74 -12.00 -18.97
CA PRO A 6 0.31 -13.02 -19.92
C PRO A 6 -0.72 -12.49 -20.93
N ARG A 7 -0.59 -12.93 -22.18
CA ARG A 7 -1.43 -12.40 -23.28
C ARG A 7 -2.90 -12.71 -23.10
N ASP A 8 -3.24 -13.87 -22.63
CA ASP A 8 -4.61 -14.29 -22.31
C ASP A 8 -5.29 -13.34 -21.32
N ILE A 9 -4.57 -12.88 -20.32
CA ILE A 9 -5.05 -11.87 -19.37
C ILE A 9 -5.17 -10.49 -20.04
N ALA A 10 -4.17 -10.10 -20.83
CA ALA A 10 -4.15 -8.81 -21.49
C ALA A 10 -5.22 -8.69 -22.59
N ASP A 11 -5.55 -9.79 -23.26
CA ASP A 11 -6.59 -9.84 -24.30
C ASP A 11 -7.99 -9.59 -23.72
N VAL A 12 -8.25 -10.07 -22.49
CA VAL A 12 -9.53 -9.85 -21.80
C VAL A 12 -9.58 -8.50 -21.08
N LEU A 13 -8.55 -8.19 -20.31
CA LEU A 13 -8.58 -6.99 -19.45
C LEU A 13 -8.02 -5.73 -20.11
N GLY A 14 -7.19 -5.88 -21.14
CA GLY A 14 -6.49 -4.77 -21.79
C GLY A 14 -4.99 -4.75 -21.50
N ALA A 15 -4.23 -4.28 -22.48
CA ALA A 15 -2.77 -4.31 -22.47
C ALA A 15 -2.15 -3.26 -21.54
N SER A 16 -2.79 -2.11 -21.32
CA SER A 16 -2.28 -1.03 -20.46
C SER A 16 -2.98 -1.01 -19.09
N HIS A 17 -2.32 -0.39 -18.12
CA HIS A 17 -2.91 -0.22 -16.77
C HIS A 17 -4.28 0.50 -16.83
N SER A 18 -4.37 1.58 -17.60
CA SER A 18 -5.61 2.33 -17.76
C SER A 18 -6.71 1.50 -18.45
N ALA A 19 -6.35 0.72 -19.49
CA ALA A 19 -7.31 -0.14 -20.17
C ALA A 19 -7.88 -1.20 -19.22
N ARG A 20 -7.03 -1.82 -18.41
CA ARG A 20 -7.46 -2.83 -17.41
C ARG A 20 -8.44 -2.25 -16.39
N ILE A 21 -8.12 -1.05 -15.85
CA ILE A 21 -9.03 -0.39 -14.91
C ILE A 21 -10.37 -0.11 -15.58
N ASN A 22 -10.35 0.43 -16.81
CA ASN A 22 -11.56 0.76 -17.54
C ASN A 22 -12.43 -0.49 -17.77
N THR A 23 -11.84 -1.57 -18.28
CA THR A 23 -12.55 -2.85 -18.50
C THR A 23 -13.19 -3.37 -17.21
N LEU A 24 -12.45 -3.40 -16.10
CA LEU A 24 -12.97 -3.88 -14.81
C LEU A 24 -14.13 -3.03 -14.29
N VAL A 25 -14.04 -1.70 -14.42
CA VAL A 25 -15.08 -0.78 -13.96
C VAL A 25 -16.33 -0.85 -14.85
N GLU A 26 -16.15 -0.81 -16.16
CA GLU A 26 -17.27 -0.89 -17.11
C GLU A 26 -18.00 -2.23 -17.01
N ASP A 27 -17.26 -3.33 -16.89
CA ASP A 27 -17.84 -4.66 -16.74
C ASP A 27 -18.65 -4.79 -15.44
N MET A 28 -18.11 -4.32 -14.33
CA MET A 28 -18.79 -4.35 -13.04
C MET A 28 -20.07 -3.51 -13.07
N ILE A 29 -20.04 -2.32 -13.67
CA ILE A 29 -21.23 -1.46 -13.82
C ILE A 29 -22.28 -2.16 -14.68
N SER A 30 -21.90 -2.63 -15.87
CA SER A 30 -22.78 -3.26 -16.83
C SER A 30 -23.44 -4.52 -16.25
N ASN A 31 -22.66 -5.43 -15.68
CA ASN A 31 -23.18 -6.67 -15.12
C ASN A 31 -24.08 -6.42 -13.90
N THR A 32 -23.71 -5.46 -13.04
CA THR A 32 -24.52 -5.07 -11.88
C THR A 32 -25.85 -4.48 -12.30
N GLN A 33 -25.90 -3.62 -13.34
CA GLN A 33 -27.13 -3.06 -13.87
C GLN A 33 -28.06 -4.15 -14.43
N ASN A 34 -27.50 -5.16 -15.06
CA ASN A 34 -28.29 -6.25 -15.67
C ASN A 34 -28.81 -7.26 -14.62
N THR A 35 -28.05 -7.52 -13.58
CA THR A 35 -28.36 -8.55 -12.59
C THR A 35 -28.98 -8.01 -11.30
N GLY A 36 -28.81 -6.73 -11.02
CA GLY A 36 -29.18 -6.10 -9.72
C GLY A 36 -28.29 -6.53 -8.54
N VAL A 37 -27.23 -7.29 -8.81
CA VAL A 37 -26.27 -7.76 -7.80
C VAL A 37 -24.87 -7.30 -8.19
N LEU A 38 -24.11 -6.76 -7.24
CA LEU A 38 -22.74 -6.34 -7.50
C LEU A 38 -21.89 -7.53 -7.92
N SER A 39 -21.56 -7.60 -9.20
CA SER A 39 -20.84 -8.73 -9.81
C SER A 39 -20.18 -8.32 -11.12
N MET A 40 -19.25 -9.16 -11.56
CA MET A 40 -18.59 -9.09 -12.87
C MET A 40 -19.04 -10.27 -13.74
N HIS A 41 -18.91 -10.14 -15.06
CA HIS A 41 -19.01 -11.30 -15.94
C HIS A 41 -17.91 -12.30 -15.61
N GLN A 42 -18.21 -13.59 -15.76
CA GLN A 42 -17.30 -14.67 -15.34
C GLN A 42 -15.93 -14.57 -16.00
N GLU A 43 -15.86 -14.29 -17.30
CA GLU A 43 -14.62 -14.15 -18.06
C GLU A 43 -13.70 -13.05 -17.47
N VAL A 44 -14.27 -11.89 -17.17
CA VAL A 44 -13.52 -10.74 -16.59
C VAL A 44 -13.09 -11.06 -15.16
N SER A 45 -13.94 -11.70 -14.37
CA SER A 45 -13.63 -12.15 -13.02
C SER A 45 -12.48 -13.16 -12.99
N ASP A 46 -12.49 -14.13 -13.91
CA ASP A 46 -11.45 -15.16 -14.04
C ASP A 46 -10.12 -14.52 -14.47
N ALA A 47 -10.14 -13.62 -15.44
CA ALA A 47 -8.97 -12.90 -15.90
C ALA A 47 -8.39 -11.98 -14.79
N MET A 48 -9.23 -11.33 -13.98
CA MET A 48 -8.81 -10.55 -12.81
C MET A 48 -8.15 -11.45 -11.76
N GLY A 49 -8.73 -12.63 -11.50
CA GLY A 49 -8.17 -13.65 -10.61
C GLY A 49 -6.80 -14.15 -11.06
N ALA A 50 -6.66 -14.42 -12.37
CA ALA A 50 -5.40 -14.82 -12.99
C ALA A 50 -4.34 -13.71 -12.89
N LEU A 51 -4.72 -12.45 -13.16
CA LEU A 51 -3.83 -11.29 -12.99
C LEU A 51 -3.35 -11.16 -11.54
N ARG A 52 -4.24 -11.30 -10.57
CA ARG A 52 -3.89 -11.26 -9.15
C ARG A 52 -2.87 -12.34 -8.78
N THR A 53 -3.08 -13.56 -9.23
CA THR A 53 -2.17 -14.70 -9.00
C THR A 53 -0.81 -14.43 -9.63
N PHE A 54 -0.78 -14.00 -10.88
CA PHE A 54 0.44 -13.61 -11.59
C PHE A 54 1.22 -12.53 -10.85
N MET A 55 0.55 -11.46 -10.41
CA MET A 55 1.16 -10.38 -9.66
C MET A 55 1.73 -10.87 -8.32
N PHE A 56 0.98 -11.74 -7.64
CA PHE A 56 1.43 -12.30 -6.37
C PHE A 56 2.71 -13.13 -6.54
N GLU A 57 2.73 -14.03 -7.51
CA GLU A 57 3.85 -14.93 -7.75
C GLU A 57 5.09 -14.24 -8.33
N ARG A 58 4.91 -13.27 -9.22
CA ARG A 58 6.01 -12.66 -9.98
C ARG A 58 6.51 -11.33 -9.42
N VAL A 59 5.66 -10.59 -8.75
CA VAL A 59 6.00 -9.24 -8.25
C VAL A 59 6.18 -9.25 -6.74
N TYR A 60 5.16 -9.67 -5.99
CA TYR A 60 5.18 -9.54 -4.54
C TYR A 60 6.08 -10.57 -3.82
N THR A 61 6.36 -11.73 -4.44
CA THR A 61 7.28 -12.73 -3.90
C THR A 61 8.71 -12.57 -4.40
N ASN A 62 9.00 -11.52 -5.18
CA ASN A 62 10.33 -11.26 -5.71
C ASN A 62 11.35 -11.09 -4.55
N PRO A 63 12.49 -11.81 -4.55
CA PRO A 63 13.51 -11.73 -3.50
C PRO A 63 14.05 -10.31 -3.26
N VAL A 64 14.09 -9.47 -4.30
CA VAL A 64 14.53 -8.07 -4.19
C VAL A 64 13.52 -7.26 -3.36
N ALA A 65 12.21 -7.42 -3.62
CA ALA A 65 11.17 -6.78 -2.83
C ALA A 65 11.17 -7.28 -1.37
N LYS A 66 11.39 -8.58 -1.15
CA LYS A 66 11.48 -9.17 0.20
C LYS A 66 12.69 -8.66 1.00
N GLY A 67 13.81 -8.35 0.34
CA GLY A 67 14.98 -7.77 1.00
C GLY A 67 14.70 -6.41 1.64
N GLU A 68 13.88 -5.59 0.98
CA GLU A 68 13.48 -4.27 1.49
C GLU A 68 12.35 -4.36 2.55
N GLU A 69 11.52 -5.41 2.50
CA GLU A 69 10.43 -5.62 3.46
C GLU A 69 10.93 -5.71 4.92
N ALA A 70 12.06 -6.38 5.14
CA ALA A 70 12.64 -6.49 6.47
C ALA A 70 13.09 -5.12 7.02
N LYS A 71 13.66 -4.28 6.16
CA LYS A 71 14.06 -2.91 6.51
C LYS A 71 12.84 -2.03 6.80
N ALA A 72 11.79 -2.15 5.98
CA ALA A 72 10.55 -1.42 6.20
C ALA A 72 9.92 -1.79 7.55
N LYS A 73 9.86 -3.07 7.89
CA LYS A 73 9.36 -3.55 9.19
C LYS A 73 10.18 -3.00 10.36
N ASP A 74 11.50 -2.91 10.22
CA ASP A 74 12.38 -2.35 11.25
C ASP A 74 12.13 -0.85 11.44
N ILE A 75 11.99 -0.09 10.35
CA ILE A 75 11.61 1.32 10.38
C ILE A 75 10.30 1.51 11.14
N MET A 76 9.25 0.77 10.77
CA MET A 76 7.94 0.87 11.42
C MET A 76 8.00 0.58 12.92
N ARG A 77 8.74 -0.47 13.32
CA ARG A 77 8.91 -0.82 14.73
C ARG A 77 9.63 0.30 15.49
N LYS A 78 10.71 0.84 14.95
CA LYS A 78 11.46 1.92 15.60
C LYS A 78 10.67 3.21 15.70
N LEU A 79 9.88 3.56 14.68
CA LEU A 79 8.97 4.69 14.75
C LEU A 79 7.90 4.48 15.83
N PHE A 80 7.33 3.27 15.91
CA PHE A 80 6.35 2.95 16.97
C PHE A 80 6.97 3.11 18.36
N ASP A 81 8.12 2.49 18.61
CA ASP A 81 8.80 2.54 19.90
C ASP A 81 9.20 3.99 20.30
N TYR A 82 9.60 4.78 19.32
CA TYR A 82 9.91 6.19 19.53
C TYR A 82 8.68 6.99 19.98
N TYR A 83 7.58 6.93 19.24
CA TYR A 83 6.35 7.64 19.60
C TYR A 83 5.69 7.09 20.85
N TYR A 84 5.84 5.81 21.14
CA TYR A 84 5.39 5.21 22.40
C TYR A 84 6.12 5.80 23.61
N SER A 85 7.42 6.06 23.47
CA SER A 85 8.25 6.67 24.51
C SER A 85 8.13 8.20 24.55
N HIS A 86 7.68 8.82 23.45
CA HIS A 86 7.59 10.28 23.29
C HIS A 86 6.25 10.67 22.64
N PRO A 87 5.10 10.46 23.32
CA PRO A 87 3.79 10.76 22.77
C PRO A 87 3.59 12.26 22.47
N ASP A 88 4.33 13.12 23.14
CA ASP A 88 4.37 14.58 22.90
C ASP A 88 4.96 14.97 21.53
N LYS A 89 5.60 14.04 20.85
CA LYS A 89 6.16 14.21 19.49
C LYS A 89 5.19 13.82 18.36
N LEU A 90 4.03 13.27 18.69
CA LEU A 90 2.99 13.07 17.70
C LEU A 90 2.50 14.41 17.13
N PRO A 91 2.05 14.46 15.86
CA PRO A 91 1.40 15.65 15.33
C PRO A 91 0.20 16.07 16.17
N ALA A 92 -0.03 17.39 16.25
CA ALA A 92 -1.08 17.97 17.08
C ALA A 92 -2.48 17.36 16.86
N ASP A 93 -2.78 16.96 15.62
CA ASP A 93 -4.04 16.35 15.23
C ASP A 93 -4.27 14.97 15.85
N PHE A 94 -3.20 14.29 16.27
CA PHE A 94 -3.26 12.97 16.91
C PHE A 94 -3.27 13.02 18.44
N ILE A 95 -2.86 14.15 19.05
CA ILE A 95 -2.80 14.26 20.50
C ILE A 95 -4.18 14.03 21.18
N PRO A 96 -5.30 14.59 20.68
CA PRO A 96 -6.61 14.33 21.29
C PRO A 96 -7.03 12.86 21.24
N GLN A 97 -6.55 12.09 20.26
CA GLN A 97 -6.89 10.68 20.09
C GLN A 97 -6.27 9.79 21.18
N LEU A 98 -5.19 10.23 21.83
CA LEU A 98 -4.55 9.50 22.92
C LEU A 98 -5.51 9.21 24.06
N ASP A 99 -6.44 10.13 24.35
CA ASP A 99 -7.42 10.00 25.44
C ASP A 99 -8.58 9.05 25.08
N PHE A 100 -8.91 8.92 23.79
CA PHE A 100 -10.06 8.11 23.32
C PHE A 100 -9.64 6.70 22.89
N ASP A 101 -8.58 6.59 22.12
CA ASP A 101 -8.16 5.33 21.46
C ASP A 101 -6.98 4.67 22.18
N GLY A 102 -6.32 5.41 23.05
CA GLY A 102 -5.10 5.00 23.76
C GLY A 102 -3.84 5.08 22.87
N ILE A 103 -2.70 5.16 23.54
CA ILE A 103 -1.41 5.45 22.91
C ILE A 103 -1.05 4.49 21.75
N SER A 104 -1.20 3.20 21.95
CA SER A 104 -0.80 2.21 20.93
C SER A 104 -1.61 2.32 19.65
N ARG A 105 -2.94 2.54 19.78
CA ARG A 105 -3.83 2.67 18.63
C ARG A 105 -3.55 3.96 17.88
N THR A 106 -3.43 5.08 18.57
CA THR A 106 -3.13 6.37 17.97
C THR A 106 -1.82 6.34 17.18
N ILE A 107 -0.77 5.71 17.72
CA ILE A 107 0.51 5.57 17.01
C ILE A 107 0.35 4.70 15.77
N CYS A 108 -0.35 3.56 15.87
CA CYS A 108 -0.61 2.71 14.71
C CYS A 108 -1.33 3.47 13.60
N ASP A 109 -2.37 4.24 13.93
CA ASP A 109 -3.14 5.01 12.95
C ASP A 109 -2.29 6.12 12.32
N TYR A 110 -1.44 6.79 13.11
CA TYR A 110 -0.48 7.77 12.58
C TYR A 110 0.51 7.14 11.60
N ILE A 111 1.16 6.02 11.98
CA ILE A 111 2.13 5.34 11.12
C ILE A 111 1.45 4.75 9.88
N ALA A 112 0.26 4.17 10.01
CA ALA A 112 -0.50 3.62 8.89
C ALA A 112 -0.92 4.68 7.86
N GLY A 113 -1.08 5.93 8.28
CA GLY A 113 -1.35 7.07 7.40
C GLY A 113 -0.12 7.61 6.65
N MET A 114 1.08 7.13 6.96
CA MET A 114 2.31 7.59 6.29
C MET A 114 2.43 6.98 4.88
N THR A 115 2.92 7.79 3.94
CA THR A 115 3.47 7.24 2.71
C THR A 115 4.85 6.63 2.98
N ASP A 116 5.31 5.71 2.13
CA ASP A 116 6.65 5.09 2.25
C ASP A 116 7.76 6.16 2.35
N LYS A 117 7.68 7.20 1.51
CA LYS A 117 8.65 8.30 1.52
C LYS A 117 8.63 9.08 2.83
N TYR A 118 7.45 9.33 3.37
CA TYR A 118 7.29 10.07 4.62
C TYR A 118 7.79 9.25 5.81
N ALA A 119 7.54 7.96 5.86
CA ALA A 119 8.05 7.07 6.90
C ALA A 119 9.59 7.02 6.91
N ILE A 120 10.22 6.90 5.72
CA ILE A 120 11.68 6.92 5.58
C ILE A 120 12.25 8.27 6.00
N TYR A 121 11.63 9.38 5.57
CA TYR A 121 12.04 10.73 5.94
C TYR A 121 11.97 10.93 7.48
N THR A 122 10.83 10.62 8.08
CA THR A 122 10.60 10.73 9.52
C THR A 122 11.59 9.88 10.32
N TYR A 123 11.84 8.65 9.87
CA TYR A 123 12.88 7.81 10.47
C TYR A 123 14.27 8.45 10.40
N SER A 124 14.62 9.03 9.25
CA SER A 124 15.91 9.68 9.06
C SER A 124 16.07 10.89 9.96
N GLU A 125 15.05 11.74 10.11
CA GLU A 125 15.07 12.90 10.99
C GLU A 125 15.25 12.51 12.46
N ILE A 126 14.69 11.37 12.89
CA ILE A 126 14.75 10.95 14.29
C ILE A 126 16.04 10.20 14.61
N PHE A 127 16.49 9.30 13.72
CA PHE A 127 17.54 8.33 14.04
C PHE A 127 18.86 8.54 13.30
N ILE A 128 18.89 9.35 12.25
CA ILE A 128 20.12 9.59 11.48
C ILE A 128 20.64 10.99 11.78
N PRO A 129 21.85 11.13 12.35
CA PRO A 129 22.43 12.44 12.59
C PRO A 129 22.63 13.22 11.30
N THR A 130 22.25 14.49 11.30
CA THR A 130 22.56 15.39 10.19
C THR A 130 24.06 15.70 10.18
N ALA A 131 24.70 15.60 9.01
CA ALA A 131 26.11 15.94 8.89
C ALA A 131 26.32 17.42 9.23
N TRP A 132 27.30 17.70 10.09
CA TRP A 132 27.65 19.07 10.46
C TRP A 132 28.16 19.83 9.23
N GLN A 133 27.42 20.83 8.78
CA GLN A 133 27.88 21.77 7.78
C GLN A 133 28.55 22.95 8.51
N VAL A 134 29.89 22.97 8.55
CA VAL A 134 30.64 24.18 8.92
C VAL A 134 30.50 25.14 7.75
N ARG A 135 29.81 26.27 7.94
CA ARG A 135 29.85 27.42 7.04
C ARG A 135 31.07 28.25 7.35
#